data_05e101c635eafb02d6bd902d105a1286
#
_entry.id   05e101c635eafb02d6bd902d105a1286
#
_cell.length_a   1.000
_cell.length_b   1.000
_cell.length_c   1.000
_cell.angle_alpha   90.00
_cell.angle_beta   90.00
_cell.angle_gamma   90.00
#
_symmetry.space_group_name_H-M   'P 1'
#
loop_
_entity.id
_entity.type
_entity.pdbx_description
1 polymer ?
#
loop_
_entity_poly.entity_id
_entity_poly.type
_entity_poly.pdbx_seq_one_letter_code
_entity_poly.pdbx_strand_id
1 'polypeptide(L)'
;MEYIAHKADDGREQSVKNHLEDVAKLAEKYAAGFLGSAAYTGGLTHDIGKYTLAFQKRINGGARTEHAVQGAVECGKLFGGNILIALLQYCIVGHHSGLPDGGASADGPDSPTLQGRLSRAKKLESGEAYKNEITISAPDDSQIIACMNEIMHSSLSGKEKNREYMELYAFMTRYVFSCLTDADFIDTETFCDMQAERGMTGDFEEALRRLDAHMSGFKADTKVRTARRELQHQAYELAQNGSSVELLNMPTGSGKTLCSLKIALEKAVKDGKKRIIYVIPYTSIIEQTAEEFEKILGDSVEILQHHSNFSFDVDKDNKNDKYDENDLTVLKMKHTAENWDAKLIITTSVQFFQSLYHYKGSRLRKLHNLADSVIIFDEIHLLPIKYLQPCIRAVGYITKYLRSTAIFLSATMPDYTGLFGRYLGNDFTQLITDKTHFADFKKCQYIDLGKTSFENVVMKASESMSSLIIVNTRAEAQQVYKMLSGVKYHLSTYMIPEHRSAVIKKIRQHLKDIADNVTDEKLTVVSTSLVEAGVDFDFQTVFRELAGLDSILQAGGRCNREGSRSDGCVYIFDADDIPHKNDGDFDTRRNITIDCQVKCNKIREKIF
;
A
#
# COMPACT_ATOMS: atom_id res chain seq x y z
N MET A 1 -46.47 5.93 12.98
CA MET A 1 -46.01 5.80 11.55
C MET A 1 -44.64 5.15 11.67
N GLU A 2 -44.46 4.02 11.02
CA GLU A 2 -43.14 3.40 10.96
C GLU A 2 -42.30 4.12 9.91
N TYR A 3 -41.06 4.50 10.26
CA TYR A 3 -40.14 5.23 9.38
C TYR A 3 -39.24 4.23 8.70
N ILE A 4 -39.27 4.17 7.37
CA ILE A 4 -38.57 3.18 6.54
C ILE A 4 -37.26 3.78 6.03
N ALA A 5 -36.14 3.07 6.21
CA ALA A 5 -34.81 3.43 5.72
C ALA A 5 -34.53 2.88 4.32
N HIS A 6 -34.86 1.60 4.11
CA HIS A 6 -34.62 0.88 2.86
C HIS A 6 -35.80 -0.04 2.50
N LYS A 7 -35.96 -0.28 1.19
CA LYS A 7 -36.90 -1.28 0.64
C LYS A 7 -36.12 -2.20 -0.30
N ALA A 8 -36.20 -3.50 -0.07
CA ALA A 8 -35.61 -4.49 -0.96
C ALA A 8 -36.59 -4.85 -2.09
N ASP A 9 -36.07 -5.36 -3.19
CA ASP A 9 -36.86 -5.73 -4.37
C ASP A 9 -37.91 -6.85 -4.09
N ASP A 10 -37.65 -7.65 -3.05
CA ASP A 10 -38.56 -8.70 -2.58
C ASP A 10 -39.70 -8.19 -1.66
N GLY A 11 -39.75 -6.88 -1.43
CA GLY A 11 -40.78 -6.21 -0.63
C GLY A 11 -40.44 -6.08 0.86
N ARG A 12 -39.30 -6.56 1.34
CA ARG A 12 -38.85 -6.31 2.73
C ARG A 12 -38.60 -4.82 2.95
N GLU A 13 -38.87 -4.34 4.16
CA GLU A 13 -38.66 -2.98 4.60
C GLU A 13 -37.78 -2.97 5.84
N GLN A 14 -36.76 -2.11 5.86
CA GLN A 14 -35.91 -1.87 7.04
C GLN A 14 -36.33 -0.56 7.71
N SER A 15 -36.59 -0.59 9.02
CA SER A 15 -36.91 0.63 9.76
C SER A 15 -35.68 1.52 9.90
N VAL A 16 -35.90 2.85 9.98
CA VAL A 16 -34.78 3.81 10.21
C VAL A 16 -34.08 3.52 11.53
N LYS A 17 -34.81 3.16 12.57
CA LYS A 17 -34.25 2.78 13.87
C LYS A 17 -33.26 1.62 13.74
N ASN A 18 -33.68 0.51 13.13
CA ASN A 18 -32.83 -0.68 13.00
C ASN A 18 -31.58 -0.37 12.19
N HIS A 19 -31.72 0.31 11.05
CA HIS A 19 -30.59 0.73 10.23
C HIS A 19 -29.57 1.55 11.03
N LEU A 20 -30.01 2.61 11.75
CA LEU A 20 -29.12 3.46 12.54
C LEU A 20 -28.43 2.70 13.68
N GLU A 21 -29.16 1.84 14.39
CA GLU A 21 -28.59 1.02 15.47
C GLU A 21 -27.58 -0.01 14.96
N ASP A 22 -27.88 -0.67 13.84
CA ASP A 22 -26.99 -1.69 13.26
C ASP A 22 -25.73 -1.07 12.65
N VAL A 23 -25.87 0.05 11.92
CA VAL A 23 -24.71 0.83 11.45
C VAL A 23 -23.87 1.34 12.61
N ALA A 24 -24.48 1.82 13.71
CA ALA A 24 -23.75 2.28 14.88
C ALA A 24 -22.89 1.17 15.52
N LYS A 25 -23.47 -0.02 15.73
CA LYS A 25 -22.76 -1.19 16.28
C LYS A 25 -21.62 -1.66 15.38
N LEU A 26 -21.86 -1.69 14.05
CA LEU A 26 -20.83 -2.06 13.10
C LEU A 26 -19.70 -1.02 13.06
N ALA A 27 -20.01 0.26 13.02
CA ALA A 27 -19.01 1.32 12.99
C ALA A 27 -18.12 1.32 14.26
N GLU A 28 -18.72 1.11 15.44
CA GLU A 28 -17.99 0.95 16.70
C GLU A 28 -17.06 -0.27 16.68
N LYS A 29 -17.56 -1.41 16.19
CA LYS A 29 -16.76 -2.63 16.00
C LYS A 29 -15.58 -2.41 15.05
N TYR A 30 -15.78 -1.68 13.96
CA TYR A 30 -14.74 -1.36 12.98
C TYR A 30 -13.70 -0.39 13.53
N ALA A 31 -14.07 0.46 14.48
CA ALA A 31 -13.14 1.37 15.13
C ALA A 31 -12.08 0.66 16.02
N ALA A 32 -12.22 -0.64 16.27
CA ALA A 32 -11.24 -1.49 16.94
C ALA A 32 -10.73 -0.90 18.30
N GLY A 33 -11.58 -0.15 19.01
CA GLY A 33 -11.29 0.47 20.29
C GLY A 33 -10.66 1.86 20.22
N PHE A 34 -10.34 2.38 19.03
CA PHE A 34 -9.89 3.75 18.85
C PHE A 34 -11.03 4.61 18.29
N LEU A 35 -11.48 5.62 19.04
CA LEU A 35 -12.62 6.48 18.72
C LEU A 35 -13.95 5.72 18.50
N GLY A 36 -14.14 4.58 19.18
CA GLY A 36 -15.34 3.74 19.03
C GLY A 36 -16.63 4.48 19.33
N SER A 37 -16.69 5.27 20.41
CA SER A 37 -17.87 6.05 20.75
C SER A 37 -18.22 7.11 19.69
N ALA A 38 -17.20 7.72 19.05
CA ALA A 38 -17.42 8.65 17.95
C ALA A 38 -17.99 7.93 16.73
N ALA A 39 -17.46 6.75 16.38
CA ALA A 39 -17.98 5.93 15.30
C ALA A 39 -19.42 5.48 15.57
N TYR A 40 -19.72 5.06 16.80
CA TYR A 40 -21.07 4.70 17.24
C TYR A 40 -22.05 5.89 17.11
N THR A 41 -21.69 7.06 17.67
CA THR A 41 -22.52 8.27 17.56
C THR A 41 -22.70 8.68 16.11
N GLY A 42 -21.66 8.57 15.26
CA GLY A 42 -21.73 8.79 13.82
C GLY A 42 -22.76 7.88 13.16
N GLY A 43 -22.75 6.58 13.50
CA GLY A 43 -23.71 5.59 13.00
C GLY A 43 -25.16 5.90 13.42
N LEU A 44 -25.39 6.29 14.69
CA LEU A 44 -26.73 6.65 15.16
C LEU A 44 -27.29 7.92 14.50
N THR A 45 -26.41 8.78 13.98
CA THR A 45 -26.80 10.12 13.54
C THR A 45 -26.73 10.36 12.04
N HIS A 46 -26.00 9.52 11.28
CA HIS A 46 -25.70 9.80 9.87
C HIS A 46 -26.94 10.02 9.01
N ASP A 47 -28.00 9.30 9.26
CA ASP A 47 -29.22 9.26 8.46
C ASP A 47 -30.49 9.64 9.24
N ILE A 48 -30.38 10.45 10.30
CA ILE A 48 -31.54 11.03 11.02
C ILE A 48 -32.51 11.74 10.06
N GLY A 49 -32.03 12.32 8.98
CA GLY A 49 -32.88 12.94 7.97
C GLY A 49 -33.88 11.98 7.30
N LYS A 50 -33.70 10.66 7.41
CA LYS A 50 -34.68 9.66 6.96
C LYS A 50 -35.98 9.70 7.80
N TYR A 51 -35.98 10.28 8.99
CA TYR A 51 -37.20 10.53 9.79
C TYR A 51 -38.06 11.68 9.28
N THR A 52 -37.65 12.44 8.26
CA THR A 52 -38.45 13.52 7.69
C THR A 52 -39.59 12.99 6.81
N LEU A 53 -40.71 13.71 6.79
CA LEU A 53 -41.83 13.38 5.90
C LEU A 53 -41.41 13.47 4.42
N ALA A 54 -40.51 14.36 4.07
CA ALA A 54 -39.95 14.49 2.73
C ALA A 54 -39.23 13.22 2.29
N PHE A 55 -38.43 12.59 3.16
CA PHE A 55 -37.75 11.34 2.86
C PHE A 55 -38.75 10.17 2.77
N GLN A 56 -39.72 10.10 3.69
CA GLN A 56 -40.72 9.02 3.65
C GLN A 56 -41.64 9.09 2.39
N LYS A 57 -41.87 10.28 1.84
CA LYS A 57 -42.47 10.44 0.50
C LYS A 57 -41.54 9.95 -0.60
N ARG A 58 -40.26 10.26 -0.53
CA ARG A 58 -39.25 9.84 -1.53
C ARG A 58 -39.16 8.33 -1.63
N ILE A 59 -39.10 7.59 -0.51
CA ILE A 59 -38.96 6.12 -0.51
C ILE A 59 -40.18 5.44 -1.11
N ASN A 60 -41.32 6.13 -1.18
CA ASN A 60 -42.57 5.71 -1.82
C ASN A 60 -42.75 6.29 -3.23
N GLY A 61 -41.66 6.67 -3.93
CA GLY A 61 -41.67 7.16 -5.31
C GLY A 61 -41.75 8.67 -5.49
N GLY A 62 -41.59 9.45 -4.42
CA GLY A 62 -41.55 10.91 -4.47
C GLY A 62 -40.20 11.49 -4.93
N ALA A 63 -40.11 12.81 -4.98
CA ALA A 63 -38.91 13.54 -5.42
C ALA A 63 -37.69 13.29 -4.53
N ARG A 64 -36.49 13.36 -5.13
CA ARG A 64 -35.22 13.30 -4.38
C ARG A 64 -35.14 14.37 -3.31
N THR A 65 -34.72 14.00 -2.11
CA THR A 65 -34.49 14.91 -0.98
C THR A 65 -33.15 14.62 -0.33
N GLU A 66 -32.51 15.65 0.18
CA GLU A 66 -31.29 15.54 0.97
C GLU A 66 -31.66 15.10 2.40
N HIS A 67 -30.93 14.14 2.97
CA HIS A 67 -31.21 13.57 4.29
C HIS A 67 -29.94 13.40 5.14
N ALA A 68 -28.75 13.49 4.55
CA ALA A 68 -27.48 13.28 5.24
C ALA A 68 -27.12 14.41 6.20
N VAL A 69 -27.53 15.64 5.89
CA VAL A 69 -27.03 16.82 6.61
C VAL A 69 -27.73 17.05 7.95
N GLN A 70 -28.98 16.58 8.10
CA GLN A 70 -29.77 16.77 9.33
C GLN A 70 -29.07 16.18 10.56
N GLY A 71 -28.47 14.99 10.44
CA GLY A 71 -27.69 14.38 11.53
C GLY A 71 -26.48 15.20 11.96
N ALA A 72 -25.79 15.82 11.02
CA ALA A 72 -24.64 16.69 11.32
C ALA A 72 -25.06 17.96 12.09
N VAL A 73 -26.19 18.54 11.72
CA VAL A 73 -26.76 19.69 12.45
C VAL A 73 -27.23 19.29 13.84
N GLU A 74 -27.86 18.13 13.97
CA GLU A 74 -28.36 17.64 15.26
C GLU A 74 -27.20 17.32 16.21
N CYS A 75 -26.13 16.70 15.76
CA CYS A 75 -24.90 16.54 16.56
C CYS A 75 -24.37 17.87 17.11
N GLY A 76 -24.35 18.90 16.25
CA GLY A 76 -23.91 20.25 16.67
C GLY A 76 -24.82 20.88 17.72
N LYS A 77 -26.14 20.63 17.67
CA LYS A 77 -27.11 21.11 18.68
C LYS A 77 -27.00 20.36 20.01
N LEU A 78 -26.89 19.02 19.93
CA LEU A 78 -26.90 18.17 21.14
C LEU A 78 -25.59 18.29 21.92
N PHE A 79 -24.46 18.41 21.23
CA PHE A 79 -23.13 18.23 21.83
C PHE A 79 -22.17 19.38 21.50
N GLY A 80 -22.70 20.56 21.16
CA GLY A 80 -21.88 21.73 20.86
C GLY A 80 -20.89 22.05 21.99
N GLY A 81 -19.60 21.97 21.74
CA GLY A 81 -18.53 22.07 22.72
C GLY A 81 -17.68 20.80 22.87
N ASN A 82 -18.18 19.62 22.45
CA ASN A 82 -17.36 18.42 22.36
C ASN A 82 -16.45 18.51 21.12
N ILE A 83 -15.17 18.21 21.32
CA ILE A 83 -14.13 18.38 20.30
C ILE A 83 -14.31 17.44 19.08
N LEU A 84 -15.05 16.34 19.24
CA LEU A 84 -15.33 15.38 18.15
C LEU A 84 -16.45 15.81 17.22
N ILE A 85 -17.20 16.88 17.53
CA ILE A 85 -18.38 17.26 16.75
C ILE A 85 -18.04 17.67 15.32
N ALA A 86 -16.99 18.48 15.13
CA ALA A 86 -16.56 18.85 13.79
C ALA A 86 -16.16 17.62 12.96
N LEU A 87 -15.46 16.66 13.57
CA LEU A 87 -15.12 15.36 12.95
C LEU A 87 -16.37 14.60 12.52
N LEU A 88 -17.36 14.47 13.42
CA LEU A 88 -18.63 13.80 13.12
C LEU A 88 -19.39 14.51 12.00
N GLN A 89 -19.43 15.83 12.03
CA GLN A 89 -20.09 16.62 10.97
C GLN A 89 -19.48 16.35 9.60
N TYR A 90 -18.13 16.28 9.48
CA TYR A 90 -17.45 15.88 8.24
C TYR A 90 -17.87 14.49 7.79
N CYS A 91 -17.88 13.52 8.70
CA CYS A 91 -18.21 12.13 8.40
C CYS A 91 -19.67 12.00 7.95
N ILE A 92 -20.60 12.59 8.69
CA ILE A 92 -22.04 12.52 8.41
C ILE A 92 -22.36 13.21 7.08
N VAL A 93 -21.88 14.43 6.86
CA VAL A 93 -22.12 15.16 5.62
C VAL A 93 -21.51 14.46 4.41
N GLY A 94 -20.42 13.75 4.62
CA GLY A 94 -19.61 13.14 3.57
C GLY A 94 -20.01 11.71 3.19
N HIS A 95 -20.79 10.96 4.00
CA HIS A 95 -20.90 9.50 3.85
C HIS A 95 -21.39 9.05 2.45
N HIS A 96 -22.27 9.81 1.80
CA HIS A 96 -22.67 9.51 0.42
C HIS A 96 -21.79 10.13 -0.66
N SER A 97 -21.20 11.32 -0.41
CA SER A 97 -20.54 12.12 -1.45
C SER A 97 -19.02 12.22 -1.33
N GLY A 98 -18.48 11.76 -0.21
CA GLY A 98 -17.08 11.94 0.20
C GLY A 98 -16.91 13.15 1.10
N LEU A 99 -15.79 13.18 1.83
CA LEU A 99 -15.44 14.26 2.76
C LEU A 99 -15.38 15.59 2.01
N PRO A 100 -16.15 16.61 2.42
CA PRO A 100 -16.12 17.92 1.78
C PRO A 100 -14.92 18.75 2.27
N ASP A 101 -14.61 19.84 1.57
CA ASP A 101 -13.76 20.89 2.09
C ASP A 101 -14.47 21.62 3.25
N GLY A 102 -13.68 22.13 4.23
CA GLY A 102 -14.24 22.80 5.40
C GLY A 102 -15.09 24.03 5.07
N GLY A 103 -14.55 24.89 4.20
CA GLY A 103 -15.13 26.17 3.87
C GLY A 103 -14.90 27.25 4.92
N ALA A 104 -15.56 28.39 4.73
CA ALA A 104 -15.54 29.52 5.64
C ALA A 104 -16.93 29.74 6.30
N SER A 105 -16.95 30.39 7.44
CA SER A 105 -18.21 30.71 8.15
C SER A 105 -19.17 31.58 7.32
N ALA A 106 -18.66 32.29 6.30
CA ALA A 106 -19.42 33.08 5.36
C ALA A 106 -20.02 32.30 4.17
N ASP A 107 -19.70 31.00 4.04
CA ASP A 107 -20.19 30.17 2.95
C ASP A 107 -21.72 30.04 2.98
N GLY A 108 -22.35 30.43 1.86
CA GLY A 108 -23.79 30.33 1.70
C GLY A 108 -24.27 28.90 1.43
N PRO A 109 -25.59 28.66 1.44
CA PRO A 109 -26.21 27.33 1.27
C PRO A 109 -25.84 26.62 -0.04
N ASP A 110 -25.43 27.35 -1.06
CA ASP A 110 -25.08 26.82 -2.39
C ASP A 110 -23.62 26.34 -2.47
N SER A 111 -22.80 26.63 -1.44
CA SER A 111 -21.42 26.17 -1.39
C SER A 111 -21.37 24.65 -1.11
N PRO A 112 -20.50 23.88 -1.82
CA PRO A 112 -20.33 22.45 -1.60
C PRO A 112 -19.54 22.12 -0.31
N THR A 113 -19.02 23.11 0.39
CA THR A 113 -18.23 22.98 1.62
C THR A 113 -19.06 22.47 2.80
N LEU A 114 -18.41 22.01 3.86
CA LEU A 114 -19.09 21.64 5.11
C LEU A 114 -19.95 22.80 5.64
N GLN A 115 -19.39 24.01 5.72
CA GLN A 115 -20.11 25.17 6.23
C GLN A 115 -21.33 25.53 5.37
N GLY A 116 -21.19 25.48 4.04
CA GLY A 116 -22.30 25.71 3.11
C GLY A 116 -23.42 24.68 3.28
N ARG A 117 -23.05 23.38 3.39
CA ARG A 117 -24.03 22.31 3.60
C ARG A 117 -24.74 22.42 4.95
N LEU A 118 -24.03 22.73 6.04
CA LEU A 118 -24.63 22.98 7.35
C LEU A 118 -25.57 24.20 7.32
N SER A 119 -25.21 25.25 6.59
CA SER A 119 -26.07 26.45 6.39
C SER A 119 -27.36 26.10 5.63
N ARG A 120 -27.28 25.26 4.60
CA ARG A 120 -28.44 24.77 3.83
C ARG A 120 -29.38 23.93 4.71
N ALA A 121 -28.85 23.07 5.56
CA ALA A 121 -29.66 22.20 6.42
C ALA A 121 -30.54 22.97 7.41
N LYS A 122 -30.20 24.21 7.79
CA LYS A 122 -31.05 25.07 8.64
C LYS A 122 -32.41 25.38 8.00
N LYS A 123 -32.54 25.23 6.68
CA LYS A 123 -33.77 25.47 5.92
C LYS A 123 -34.55 24.17 5.63
N LEU A 124 -34.00 23.00 5.98
CA LEU A 124 -34.62 21.71 5.77
C LEU A 124 -35.51 21.33 6.96
N GLU A 125 -36.44 20.41 6.73
CA GLU A 125 -37.27 19.79 7.77
C GLU A 125 -36.36 19.10 8.80
N SER A 126 -36.64 19.29 10.09
CA SER A 126 -35.93 18.58 11.17
C SER A 126 -36.50 17.18 11.31
N GLY A 127 -35.61 16.17 11.41
CA GLY A 127 -36.01 14.79 11.60
C GLY A 127 -36.32 14.43 13.07
N GLU A 128 -36.93 15.33 13.87
CA GLU A 128 -37.05 15.19 15.35
C GLU A 128 -37.80 13.95 15.84
N ALA A 129 -38.54 13.28 14.96
CA ALA A 129 -39.23 12.05 15.30
C ALA A 129 -38.33 10.94 15.83
N TYR A 130 -37.02 10.96 15.49
CA TYR A 130 -36.03 10.00 16.03
C TYR A 130 -35.99 9.98 17.56
N LYS A 131 -36.28 11.13 18.23
CA LYS A 131 -36.23 11.25 19.71
C LYS A 131 -37.20 10.31 20.43
N ASN A 132 -38.23 9.81 19.71
CA ASN A 132 -39.18 8.85 20.26
C ASN A 132 -38.68 7.39 20.16
N GLU A 133 -37.63 7.14 19.36
CA GLU A 133 -37.20 5.77 19.05
C GLU A 133 -35.76 5.49 19.45
N ILE A 134 -34.88 6.48 19.37
CA ILE A 134 -33.45 6.33 19.70
C ILE A 134 -32.96 7.42 20.66
N THR A 135 -32.03 7.02 21.52
CA THR A 135 -31.33 7.95 22.43
C THR A 135 -29.88 8.10 21.96
N ILE A 136 -29.43 9.34 21.76
CA ILE A 136 -28.08 9.63 21.32
C ILE A 136 -27.30 10.24 22.48
N SER A 137 -26.18 9.60 22.84
CA SER A 137 -25.24 10.07 23.87
C SER A 137 -24.09 10.84 23.26
N ALA A 138 -23.51 11.76 24.02
CA ALA A 138 -22.28 12.44 23.62
C ALA A 138 -21.15 11.43 23.39
N PRO A 139 -20.34 11.58 22.31
CA PRO A 139 -19.17 10.74 22.14
C PRO A 139 -18.12 11.04 23.22
N ASP A 140 -17.43 10.00 23.70
CA ASP A 140 -16.30 10.13 24.60
C ASP A 140 -15.10 10.75 23.84
N ASP A 141 -14.66 11.92 24.29
CA ASP A 141 -13.55 12.66 23.70
C ASP A 141 -12.21 12.48 24.47
N SER A 142 -12.17 11.61 25.47
CA SER A 142 -10.99 11.39 26.29
C SER A 142 -9.76 10.97 25.50
N GLN A 143 -9.94 10.13 24.47
CA GLN A 143 -8.83 9.65 23.64
C GLN A 143 -8.22 10.77 22.78
N ILE A 144 -9.04 11.61 22.16
CA ILE A 144 -8.53 12.73 21.37
C ILE A 144 -7.87 13.78 22.28
N ILE A 145 -8.44 14.05 23.45
CA ILE A 145 -7.85 14.96 24.44
C ILE A 145 -6.49 14.44 24.90
N ALA A 146 -6.36 13.14 25.16
CA ALA A 146 -5.06 12.53 25.50
C ALA A 146 -4.03 12.73 24.39
N CYS A 147 -4.40 12.46 23.15
CA CYS A 147 -3.51 12.68 21.98
C CYS A 147 -3.09 14.15 21.82
N MET A 148 -4.04 15.08 22.05
CA MET A 148 -3.73 16.51 22.00
C MET A 148 -2.75 16.93 23.10
N ASN A 149 -2.94 16.43 24.31
CA ASN A 149 -2.06 16.70 25.43
C ASN A 149 -0.64 16.21 25.15
N GLU A 150 -0.47 15.04 24.53
CA GLU A 150 0.85 14.57 24.11
C GLU A 150 1.52 15.54 23.13
N ILE A 151 0.79 16.03 22.12
CA ILE A 151 1.33 17.01 21.15
C ILE A 151 1.69 18.32 21.89
N MET A 152 0.83 18.79 22.78
CA MET A 152 1.06 20.03 23.54
C MET A 152 2.29 19.96 24.46
N HIS A 153 2.57 18.79 25.04
CA HIS A 153 3.74 18.57 25.91
C HIS A 153 5.00 18.17 25.14
N SER A 154 4.92 17.97 23.81
CA SER A 154 6.08 17.63 22.98
C SER A 154 7.06 18.82 22.86
N SER A 155 8.28 18.54 22.41
CA SER A 155 9.33 19.54 22.17
C SER A 155 9.14 20.36 20.88
N LEU A 156 8.05 20.15 20.13
CA LEU A 156 7.75 20.84 18.89
C LEU A 156 7.51 22.34 19.13
N SER A 157 7.82 23.19 18.15
CA SER A 157 7.44 24.61 18.16
C SER A 157 5.93 24.80 18.07
N GLY A 158 5.40 25.96 18.45
CA GLY A 158 3.94 26.24 18.41
C GLY A 158 3.32 26.03 17.03
N LYS A 159 4.02 26.42 15.95
CA LYS A 159 3.54 26.18 14.57
C LYS A 159 3.54 24.69 14.22
N GLU A 160 4.54 23.94 14.67
CA GLU A 160 4.60 22.51 14.42
C GLU A 160 3.55 21.75 15.24
N LYS A 161 3.29 22.14 16.49
CA LYS A 161 2.21 21.58 17.31
C LYS A 161 0.84 21.75 16.64
N ASN A 162 0.55 22.95 16.15
CA ASN A 162 -0.70 23.21 15.42
C ASN A 162 -0.81 22.35 14.16
N ARG A 163 0.27 22.23 13.39
CA ARG A 163 0.29 21.39 12.19
C ARG A 163 0.07 19.91 12.54
N GLU A 164 0.79 19.41 13.54
CA GLU A 164 0.67 18.01 13.96
C GLU A 164 -0.75 17.70 14.48
N TYR A 165 -1.33 18.62 15.24
CA TYR A 165 -2.71 18.53 15.67
C TYR A 165 -3.69 18.41 14.49
N MET A 166 -3.59 19.31 13.51
CA MET A 166 -4.47 19.32 12.35
C MET A 166 -4.32 18.05 11.50
N GLU A 167 -3.10 17.55 11.33
CA GLU A 167 -2.83 16.31 10.59
C GLU A 167 -3.41 15.08 11.32
N LEU A 168 -3.24 15.02 12.64
CA LEU A 168 -3.81 13.95 13.45
C LEU A 168 -5.34 14.00 13.43
N TYR A 169 -5.93 15.18 13.60
CA TYR A 169 -7.38 15.38 13.54
C TYR A 169 -7.94 14.96 12.18
N ALA A 170 -7.27 15.32 11.10
CA ALA A 170 -7.64 14.89 9.76
C ALA A 170 -7.51 13.36 9.54
N PHE A 171 -6.50 12.72 10.16
CA PHE A 171 -6.38 11.25 10.17
C PHE A 171 -7.55 10.61 10.94
N MET A 172 -7.86 11.10 12.13
CA MET A 172 -8.98 10.63 12.95
C MET A 172 -10.31 10.77 12.22
N THR A 173 -10.52 11.91 11.52
CA THR A 173 -11.71 12.14 10.70
C THR A 173 -11.85 11.09 9.61
N ARG A 174 -10.78 10.82 8.85
CA ARG A 174 -10.81 9.78 7.82
C ARG A 174 -10.99 8.38 8.39
N TYR A 175 -10.45 8.12 9.59
CA TYR A 175 -10.61 6.82 10.25
C TYR A 175 -12.06 6.58 10.67
N VAL A 176 -12.70 7.51 11.37
CA VAL A 176 -14.12 7.40 11.76
C VAL A 176 -15.01 7.40 10.51
N PHE A 177 -14.69 8.19 9.49
CA PHE A 177 -15.38 8.17 8.21
C PHE A 177 -15.31 6.80 7.53
N SER A 178 -14.15 6.13 7.59
CA SER A 178 -13.98 4.77 7.08
C SER A 178 -14.89 3.78 7.81
N CYS A 179 -14.92 3.84 9.14
CA CYS A 179 -15.77 2.98 9.96
C CYS A 179 -17.26 3.19 9.64
N LEU A 180 -17.69 4.44 9.61
CA LEU A 180 -19.08 4.80 9.34
C LEU A 180 -19.50 4.38 7.92
N THR A 181 -18.72 4.77 6.91
CA THR A 181 -19.08 4.53 5.51
C THR A 181 -19.11 3.04 5.19
N ASP A 182 -18.16 2.26 5.73
CA ASP A 182 -18.16 0.83 5.49
C ASP A 182 -19.32 0.14 6.23
N ALA A 183 -19.63 0.56 7.45
CA ALA A 183 -20.77 0.04 8.21
C ALA A 183 -22.12 0.29 7.50
N ASP A 184 -22.34 1.51 6.98
CA ASP A 184 -23.53 1.88 6.22
C ASP A 184 -23.68 1.04 4.95
N PHE A 185 -22.57 0.87 4.19
CA PHE A 185 -22.58 0.02 2.99
C PHE A 185 -22.87 -1.44 3.31
N ILE A 186 -22.23 -2.01 4.34
CA ILE A 186 -22.41 -3.42 4.72
C ILE A 186 -23.83 -3.68 5.25
N ASP A 187 -24.38 -2.79 6.07
CA ASP A 187 -25.75 -2.91 6.56
C ASP A 187 -26.76 -2.88 5.40
N THR A 188 -26.64 -1.90 4.51
CA THR A 188 -27.50 -1.77 3.33
C THR A 188 -27.39 -2.98 2.40
N GLU A 189 -26.16 -3.47 2.13
CA GLU A 189 -25.92 -4.64 1.29
C GLU A 189 -26.52 -5.89 1.91
N THR A 190 -26.28 -6.13 3.20
CA THR A 190 -26.82 -7.30 3.93
C THR A 190 -28.35 -7.30 3.92
N PHE A 191 -28.96 -6.12 4.00
CA PHE A 191 -30.42 -6.00 3.93
C PHE A 191 -30.94 -6.24 2.50
N CYS A 192 -30.30 -5.67 1.47
CA CYS A 192 -30.74 -5.74 0.08
C CYS A 192 -30.37 -7.08 -0.58
N ASP A 193 -29.17 -7.59 -0.32
CA ASP A 193 -28.62 -8.82 -0.89
C ASP A 193 -28.12 -9.76 0.21
N MET A 194 -29.01 -10.63 0.70
CA MET A 194 -28.69 -11.60 1.76
C MET A 194 -27.69 -12.68 1.32
N GLN A 195 -27.34 -12.77 0.03
CA GLN A 195 -26.41 -13.75 -0.51
C GLN A 195 -25.03 -13.15 -0.81
N ALA A 196 -24.83 -11.85 -0.58
CA ALA A 196 -23.53 -11.21 -0.81
C ALA A 196 -22.46 -11.80 0.12
N GLU A 197 -21.55 -12.58 -0.45
CA GLU A 197 -20.40 -13.11 0.28
C GLU A 197 -19.26 -12.08 0.33
N ARG A 198 -18.69 -11.90 1.51
CA ARG A 198 -17.54 -11.04 1.77
C ARG A 198 -16.51 -11.74 2.65
N GLY A 199 -15.31 -11.16 2.65
CA GLY A 199 -14.21 -11.61 3.48
C GLY A 199 -13.48 -12.81 2.90
N MET A 200 -12.18 -12.81 3.10
CA MET A 200 -11.30 -13.93 2.78
C MET A 200 -10.78 -14.53 4.08
N THR A 201 -10.77 -15.84 4.13
CA THR A 201 -10.42 -16.61 5.31
C THR A 201 -8.92 -16.96 5.35
N GLY A 202 -8.45 -17.43 6.49
CA GLY A 202 -7.09 -17.92 6.63
C GLY A 202 -6.74 -18.28 8.05
N ASP A 203 -5.81 -19.21 8.16
CA ASP A 203 -5.18 -19.67 9.38
C ASP A 203 -3.69 -19.31 9.34
N PHE A 204 -3.28 -18.33 10.15
CA PHE A 204 -1.88 -17.90 10.20
C PHE A 204 -0.95 -18.93 10.87
N GLU A 205 -1.43 -19.77 11.77
CA GLU A 205 -0.63 -20.83 12.38
C GLU A 205 -0.30 -21.90 11.33
N GLU A 206 -1.30 -22.33 10.55
CA GLU A 206 -1.10 -23.26 9.44
C GLU A 206 -0.21 -22.65 8.34
N ALA A 207 -0.42 -21.38 7.99
CA ALA A 207 0.41 -20.66 7.01
C ALA A 207 1.88 -20.59 7.45
N LEU A 208 2.13 -20.30 8.73
CA LEU A 208 3.47 -20.27 9.31
C LEU A 208 4.12 -21.67 9.26
N ARG A 209 3.38 -22.70 9.62
CA ARG A 209 3.88 -24.08 9.59
C ARG A 209 4.28 -24.53 8.17
N ARG A 210 3.51 -24.17 7.16
CA ARG A 210 3.82 -24.46 5.75
C ARG A 210 5.05 -23.68 5.27
N LEU A 211 5.15 -22.41 5.62
CA LEU A 211 6.31 -21.60 5.30
C LEU A 211 7.58 -22.15 5.96
N ASP A 212 7.52 -22.56 7.22
CA ASP A 212 8.64 -23.17 7.93
C ASP A 212 9.08 -24.50 7.30
N ALA A 213 8.12 -25.33 6.89
CA ALA A 213 8.39 -26.58 6.18
C ALA A 213 9.10 -26.30 4.83
N HIS A 214 8.63 -25.30 4.08
CA HIS A 214 9.27 -24.89 2.83
C HIS A 214 10.70 -24.37 3.06
N MET A 215 10.90 -23.47 4.02
CA MET A 215 12.21 -22.87 4.31
C MET A 215 13.20 -23.88 4.89
N SER A 216 12.76 -24.88 5.65
CA SER A 216 13.63 -25.95 6.19
C SER A 216 14.24 -26.82 5.10
N GLY A 217 13.62 -26.86 3.92
CA GLY A 217 14.16 -27.56 2.74
C GLY A 217 15.37 -26.87 2.10
N PHE A 218 15.68 -25.62 2.45
CA PHE A 218 16.80 -24.89 1.88
C PHE A 218 18.14 -25.36 2.46
N LYS A 219 19.03 -25.83 1.59
CA LYS A 219 20.37 -26.25 1.98
C LYS A 219 21.29 -25.04 2.24
N ALA A 220 22.11 -25.12 3.27
CA ALA A 220 23.16 -24.14 3.58
C ALA A 220 24.55 -24.69 3.17
N ASP A 221 24.68 -25.12 1.92
CA ASP A 221 25.84 -25.82 1.35
C ASP A 221 26.83 -24.89 0.63
N THR A 222 26.50 -23.60 0.52
CA THR A 222 27.40 -22.57 -0.05
C THR A 222 27.55 -21.41 0.92
N LYS A 223 28.65 -20.66 0.77
CA LYS A 223 28.94 -19.48 1.62
C LYS A 223 27.76 -18.48 1.62
N VAL A 224 27.17 -18.20 0.46
CA VAL A 224 26.02 -17.28 0.34
C VAL A 224 24.78 -17.85 1.02
N ARG A 225 24.52 -19.16 0.89
CA ARG A 225 23.35 -19.80 1.53
C ARG A 225 23.50 -19.86 3.05
N THR A 226 24.72 -20.07 3.55
CA THR A 226 25.02 -19.98 4.98
C THR A 226 24.80 -18.55 5.49
N ALA A 227 25.38 -17.54 4.81
CA ALA A 227 25.20 -16.14 5.15
C ALA A 227 23.72 -15.72 5.14
N ARG A 228 22.93 -16.20 4.17
CA ARG A 228 21.47 -16.00 4.11
C ARG A 228 20.80 -16.51 5.38
N ARG A 229 21.10 -17.73 5.78
CA ARG A 229 20.53 -18.39 6.97
C ARG A 229 20.86 -17.63 8.25
N GLU A 230 22.11 -17.18 8.40
CA GLU A 230 22.56 -16.42 9.58
C GLU A 230 21.84 -15.06 9.68
N LEU A 231 21.73 -14.33 8.56
CA LEU A 231 21.00 -13.05 8.54
C LEU A 231 19.51 -13.25 8.85
N GLN A 232 18.87 -14.29 8.32
CA GLN A 232 17.47 -14.59 8.62
C GLN A 232 17.29 -14.96 10.09
N HIS A 233 18.19 -15.78 10.66
CA HIS A 233 18.14 -16.15 12.08
C HIS A 233 18.25 -14.94 12.99
N GLN A 234 19.20 -14.05 12.73
CA GLN A 234 19.34 -12.78 13.47
C GLN A 234 18.04 -11.95 13.39
N ALA A 235 17.44 -11.85 12.20
CA ALA A 235 16.19 -11.10 12.01
C ALA A 235 15.05 -11.70 12.86
N TYR A 236 14.90 -13.03 12.89
CA TYR A 236 13.86 -13.69 13.68
C TYR A 236 14.06 -13.49 15.18
N GLU A 237 15.28 -13.63 15.69
CA GLU A 237 15.59 -13.42 17.10
C GLU A 237 15.24 -11.99 17.55
N LEU A 238 15.66 -10.98 16.77
CA LEU A 238 15.40 -9.58 17.10
C LEU A 238 13.91 -9.22 16.95
N ALA A 239 13.18 -9.80 15.99
CA ALA A 239 11.76 -9.57 15.80
C ALA A 239 10.89 -10.13 16.93
N GLN A 240 11.36 -11.14 17.70
CA GLN A 240 10.60 -11.70 18.81
C GLN A 240 10.23 -10.67 19.90
N ASN A 241 11.13 -9.69 20.11
CA ASN A 241 10.94 -8.61 21.09
C ASN A 241 10.97 -7.24 20.40
N GLY A 242 10.67 -7.21 19.09
CA GLY A 242 10.67 -6.00 18.29
C GLY A 242 9.57 -5.03 18.68
N SER A 243 9.76 -3.77 18.31
CA SER A 243 8.79 -2.70 18.53
C SER A 243 7.66 -2.73 17.46
N SER A 244 6.73 -1.78 17.52
CA SER A 244 5.69 -1.62 16.50
C SER A 244 6.25 -1.16 15.14
N VAL A 245 7.53 -0.76 15.07
CA VAL A 245 8.23 -0.39 13.83
C VAL A 245 9.55 -1.15 13.75
N GLU A 246 9.73 -1.88 12.66
CA GLU A 246 10.89 -2.73 12.45
C GLU A 246 11.55 -2.44 11.10
N LEU A 247 12.89 -2.49 11.08
CA LEU A 247 13.70 -2.24 9.89
C LEU A 247 14.47 -3.51 9.53
N LEU A 248 14.14 -4.10 8.39
CA LEU A 248 14.81 -5.27 7.84
C LEU A 248 15.70 -4.85 6.65
N ASN A 249 16.94 -4.46 6.96
CA ASN A 249 17.93 -4.09 5.96
C ASN A 249 18.80 -5.30 5.64
N MET A 250 18.53 -5.97 4.54
CA MET A 250 19.26 -7.16 4.09
C MET A 250 19.71 -7.02 2.63
N PRO A 251 20.87 -7.58 2.23
CA PRO A 251 21.35 -7.53 0.85
C PRO A 251 20.36 -8.13 -0.16
N THR A 252 20.45 -7.69 -1.42
CA THR A 252 19.70 -8.33 -2.50
C THR A 252 20.08 -9.81 -2.63
N GLY A 253 19.07 -10.68 -2.73
CA GLY A 253 19.26 -12.14 -2.79
C GLY A 253 19.43 -12.83 -1.43
N SER A 254 19.25 -12.10 -0.31
CA SER A 254 19.27 -12.70 1.04
C SER A 254 17.95 -13.35 1.45
N GLY A 255 16.91 -13.32 0.60
CA GLY A 255 15.60 -13.90 0.89
C GLY A 255 14.70 -13.00 1.76
N LYS A 256 14.80 -11.67 1.61
CA LYS A 256 13.99 -10.69 2.36
C LYS A 256 12.49 -10.99 2.34
N THR A 257 11.94 -11.35 1.18
CA THR A 257 10.50 -11.57 0.97
C THR A 257 9.97 -12.66 1.90
N LEU A 258 10.56 -13.85 1.88
CA LEU A 258 10.13 -14.95 2.75
C LEU A 258 10.48 -14.70 4.22
N CYS A 259 11.62 -14.03 4.48
CA CYS A 259 12.01 -13.65 5.83
C CYS A 259 10.98 -12.70 6.46
N SER A 260 10.57 -11.66 5.74
CA SER A 260 9.58 -10.71 6.23
C SER A 260 8.18 -11.32 6.36
N LEU A 261 7.79 -12.22 5.44
CA LEU A 261 6.52 -12.94 5.55
C LEU A 261 6.51 -13.83 6.81
N LYS A 262 7.61 -14.55 7.10
CA LYS A 262 7.72 -15.35 8.31
C LYS A 262 7.60 -14.49 9.56
N ILE A 263 8.34 -13.39 9.66
CA ILE A 263 8.24 -12.44 10.80
C ILE A 263 6.81 -11.94 10.95
N ALA A 264 6.14 -11.59 9.86
CA ALA A 264 4.76 -11.11 9.90
C ALA A 264 3.77 -12.18 10.37
N LEU A 265 3.93 -13.43 9.93
CA LEU A 265 3.11 -14.55 10.39
C LEU A 265 3.34 -14.86 11.86
N GLU A 266 4.60 -14.92 12.32
CA GLU A 266 4.93 -15.09 13.75
C GLU A 266 4.28 -14.01 14.63
N LYS A 267 4.36 -12.74 14.19
CA LYS A 267 3.69 -11.61 14.89
C LYS A 267 2.17 -11.72 14.82
N ALA A 268 1.62 -12.13 13.69
CA ALA A 268 0.18 -12.28 13.55
C ALA A 268 -0.37 -13.35 14.51
N VAL A 269 0.33 -14.45 14.64
CA VAL A 269 -0.01 -15.52 15.60
C VAL A 269 0.19 -15.05 17.05
N LYS A 270 1.38 -14.53 17.36
CA LYS A 270 1.75 -14.13 18.73
C LYS A 270 0.86 -13.01 19.29
N ASP A 271 0.62 -11.96 18.49
CA ASP A 271 -0.05 -10.73 18.92
C ASP A 271 -1.54 -10.70 18.53
N GLY A 272 -2.07 -11.77 17.95
CA GLY A 272 -3.46 -11.88 17.51
C GLY A 272 -3.83 -10.85 16.44
N LYS A 273 -2.90 -10.52 15.53
CA LYS A 273 -3.19 -9.58 14.44
C LYS A 273 -4.20 -10.17 13.47
N LYS A 274 -5.03 -9.31 12.92
CA LYS A 274 -6.14 -9.73 12.04
C LYS A 274 -5.70 -9.94 10.60
N ARG A 275 -4.66 -9.20 10.15
CA ARG A 275 -4.25 -9.14 8.74
C ARG A 275 -2.75 -8.98 8.59
N ILE A 276 -2.25 -9.45 7.44
CA ILE A 276 -0.93 -9.13 6.92
C ILE A 276 -1.14 -8.38 5.60
N ILE A 277 -0.53 -7.20 5.46
CA ILE A 277 -0.62 -6.36 4.27
C ILE A 277 0.78 -6.19 3.70
N TYR A 278 1.03 -6.77 2.53
CA TYR A 278 2.30 -6.70 1.83
C TYR A 278 2.25 -5.58 0.78
N VAL A 279 2.97 -4.50 1.02
CA VAL A 279 2.97 -3.28 0.19
C VAL A 279 4.21 -3.26 -0.69
N ILE A 280 4.01 -3.35 -2.01
CA ILE A 280 5.07 -3.45 -3.03
C ILE A 280 5.08 -2.19 -3.90
N PRO A 281 6.24 -1.70 -4.37
CA PRO A 281 6.30 -0.48 -5.17
C PRO A 281 5.71 -0.61 -6.57
N TYR A 282 5.75 -1.80 -7.17
CA TYR A 282 5.39 -2.02 -8.59
C TYR A 282 4.36 -3.14 -8.77
N THR A 283 3.40 -2.92 -9.67
CA THR A 283 2.35 -3.90 -10.01
C THR A 283 2.92 -5.20 -10.61
N SER A 284 4.02 -5.11 -11.38
CA SER A 284 4.65 -6.28 -12.01
C SER A 284 5.22 -7.31 -11.02
N ILE A 285 5.43 -6.93 -9.77
CA ILE A 285 5.94 -7.82 -8.71
C ILE A 285 4.79 -8.51 -7.97
N ILE A 286 3.60 -7.90 -7.94
CA ILE A 286 2.47 -8.41 -7.15
C ILE A 286 2.09 -9.82 -7.60
N GLU A 287 1.86 -10.01 -8.89
CA GLU A 287 1.47 -11.31 -9.46
C GLU A 287 2.51 -12.40 -9.12
N GLN A 288 3.80 -12.08 -9.30
CA GLN A 288 4.88 -13.03 -8.99
C GLN A 288 4.96 -13.35 -7.48
N THR A 289 4.83 -12.33 -6.62
CA THR A 289 4.86 -12.53 -5.17
C THR A 289 3.64 -13.32 -4.69
N ALA A 290 2.47 -13.05 -5.27
CA ALA A 290 1.26 -13.79 -4.97
C ALA A 290 1.38 -15.25 -5.40
N GLU A 291 1.84 -15.53 -6.63
CA GLU A 291 2.08 -16.89 -7.10
C GLU A 291 3.09 -17.65 -6.21
N GLU A 292 4.14 -16.97 -5.72
CA GLU A 292 5.11 -17.58 -4.80
C GLU A 292 4.45 -17.91 -3.47
N PHE A 293 3.69 -16.96 -2.90
CA PHE A 293 3.00 -17.18 -1.63
C PHE A 293 1.92 -18.26 -1.75
N GLU A 294 1.12 -18.27 -2.82
CA GLU A 294 0.12 -19.30 -3.09
C GLU A 294 0.73 -20.70 -3.18
N LYS A 295 1.88 -20.84 -3.85
CA LYS A 295 2.60 -22.11 -3.93
C LYS A 295 3.11 -22.61 -2.58
N ILE A 296 3.52 -21.71 -1.69
CA ILE A 296 4.07 -22.05 -0.37
C ILE A 296 2.96 -22.28 0.65
N LEU A 297 2.00 -21.34 0.72
CA LEU A 297 0.97 -21.33 1.74
C LEU A 297 -0.23 -22.22 1.37
N GLY A 298 -0.46 -22.45 0.07
CA GLY A 298 -1.59 -23.26 -0.42
C GLY A 298 -2.93 -22.68 0.02
N ASP A 299 -3.81 -23.52 0.51
CA ASP A 299 -5.15 -23.20 0.98
C ASP A 299 -5.22 -22.72 2.45
N SER A 300 -4.06 -22.58 3.12
CA SER A 300 -4.04 -22.10 4.52
C SER A 300 -4.51 -20.65 4.66
N VAL A 301 -4.35 -19.84 3.64
CA VAL A 301 -4.78 -18.44 3.62
C VAL A 301 -5.14 -18.00 2.20
N GLU A 302 -6.32 -17.40 2.04
CA GLU A 302 -6.72 -16.77 0.79
C GLU A 302 -5.98 -15.43 0.61
N ILE A 303 -5.41 -15.20 -0.57
CA ILE A 303 -4.60 -14.01 -0.89
C ILE A 303 -5.39 -13.03 -1.75
N LEU A 304 -5.59 -11.82 -1.24
CA LEU A 304 -6.20 -10.73 -2.00
C LEU A 304 -5.11 -9.93 -2.73
N GLN A 305 -5.11 -9.97 -4.05
CA GLN A 305 -4.30 -9.09 -4.88
C GLN A 305 -5.11 -7.82 -5.21
N HIS A 306 -4.59 -6.64 -4.85
CA HIS A 306 -5.28 -5.37 -5.10
C HIS A 306 -4.37 -4.32 -5.72
N HIS A 307 -4.45 -4.17 -7.04
CA HIS A 307 -3.68 -3.18 -7.81
C HIS A 307 -4.48 -2.68 -9.03
N SER A 308 -4.00 -1.64 -9.71
CA SER A 308 -4.70 -0.97 -10.80
C SER A 308 -4.96 -1.82 -12.05
N ASN A 309 -4.19 -2.89 -12.25
CA ASN A 309 -4.32 -3.77 -13.42
C ASN A 309 -5.20 -4.99 -13.14
N PHE A 310 -5.66 -5.17 -11.92
CA PHE A 310 -6.55 -6.26 -11.58
C PHE A 310 -7.98 -5.84 -11.92
N SER A 311 -8.57 -6.39 -12.98
CA SER A 311 -9.96 -6.18 -13.33
C SER A 311 -10.82 -7.29 -12.73
N PHE A 312 -11.87 -6.89 -12.05
CA PHE A 312 -12.91 -7.79 -11.58
C PHE A 312 -14.02 -7.81 -12.66
N ASP A 313 -13.67 -8.17 -13.91
CA ASP A 313 -14.66 -8.24 -14.98
C ASP A 313 -15.47 -9.53 -14.83
N VAL A 314 -16.67 -9.37 -14.34
CA VAL A 314 -17.73 -10.38 -14.47
C VAL A 314 -18.39 -10.14 -15.82
N ASP A 315 -18.45 -11.15 -16.66
CA ASP A 315 -19.11 -11.08 -17.97
C ASP A 315 -20.58 -10.63 -17.77
N LYS A 316 -20.85 -9.37 -18.12
CA LYS A 316 -22.19 -8.76 -17.96
C LYS A 316 -23.18 -9.21 -19.04
N ASP A 317 -22.77 -10.02 -20.00
CA ASP A 317 -23.60 -10.41 -21.14
C ASP A 317 -24.61 -11.54 -20.83
N ASN A 318 -24.51 -12.20 -19.66
CA ASN A 318 -25.49 -13.19 -19.25
C ASN A 318 -26.56 -12.58 -18.31
N LYS A 319 -27.56 -11.94 -18.90
CA LYS A 319 -28.73 -11.41 -18.16
C LYS A 319 -29.71 -12.47 -17.67
N ASN A 320 -29.50 -13.74 -17.95
CA ASN A 320 -30.44 -14.81 -17.62
C ASN A 320 -29.69 -16.08 -17.23
N ASP A 321 -29.01 -16.17 -16.13
CA ASP A 321 -28.82 -17.43 -15.43
C ASP A 321 -27.72 -17.35 -14.38
N LYS A 322 -27.82 -18.16 -13.38
CA LYS A 322 -26.95 -18.36 -12.22
C LYS A 322 -25.48 -18.11 -12.51
N TYR A 323 -24.86 -17.20 -11.73
CA TYR A 323 -23.40 -17.07 -11.67
C TYR A 323 -22.77 -18.46 -11.49
N ASP A 324 -21.74 -18.78 -12.28
CA ASP A 324 -20.97 -20.00 -12.02
C ASP A 324 -20.06 -19.82 -10.78
N GLU A 325 -19.39 -20.87 -10.32
CA GLU A 325 -18.51 -20.80 -9.15
C GLU A 325 -17.35 -19.81 -9.34
N ASN A 326 -16.89 -19.61 -10.57
CA ASN A 326 -15.83 -18.66 -10.89
C ASN A 326 -16.34 -17.21 -10.78
N ASP A 327 -17.56 -16.94 -11.27
CA ASP A 327 -18.21 -15.63 -11.16
C ASP A 327 -18.44 -15.24 -9.70
N LEU A 328 -18.91 -16.18 -8.88
CA LEU A 328 -19.12 -15.97 -7.44
C LEU A 328 -17.79 -15.66 -6.72
N THR A 329 -16.72 -16.37 -7.07
CA THR A 329 -15.38 -16.11 -6.52
C THR A 329 -14.87 -14.73 -6.91
N VAL A 330 -15.03 -14.31 -8.17
CA VAL A 330 -14.65 -12.97 -8.64
C VAL A 330 -15.47 -11.88 -7.94
N LEU A 331 -16.77 -12.07 -7.74
CA LEU A 331 -17.62 -11.15 -6.98
C LEU A 331 -17.19 -11.02 -5.53
N LYS A 332 -16.91 -12.14 -4.86
CA LYS A 332 -16.38 -12.17 -3.49
C LYS A 332 -15.06 -11.40 -3.39
N MET A 333 -14.13 -11.63 -4.32
CA MET A 333 -12.86 -10.90 -4.38
C MET A 333 -13.08 -9.40 -4.57
N LYS A 334 -13.99 -9.01 -5.45
CA LYS A 334 -14.34 -7.60 -5.69
C LYS A 334 -14.88 -6.94 -4.44
N HIS A 335 -15.86 -7.56 -3.79
CA HIS A 335 -16.44 -7.05 -2.54
C HIS A 335 -15.39 -6.95 -1.44
N THR A 336 -14.53 -7.96 -1.30
CA THR A 336 -13.43 -7.98 -0.34
C THR A 336 -12.39 -6.88 -0.62
N ALA A 337 -12.10 -6.59 -1.91
CA ALA A 337 -11.16 -5.54 -2.29
C ALA A 337 -11.66 -4.12 -2.00
N GLU A 338 -12.98 -3.93 -1.85
CA GLU A 338 -13.57 -2.62 -1.54
C GLU A 338 -13.17 -2.10 -0.15
N ASN A 339 -13.09 -2.99 0.84
CA ASN A 339 -12.75 -2.64 2.22
C ASN A 339 -11.52 -3.37 2.78
N TRP A 340 -10.90 -4.29 2.01
CA TRP A 340 -9.77 -5.12 2.45
C TRP A 340 -10.11 -6.07 3.60
N ASP A 341 -11.27 -6.70 3.54
CA ASP A 341 -11.65 -7.75 4.50
C ASP A 341 -11.03 -9.10 4.12
N ALA A 342 -9.70 -9.16 4.15
CA ALA A 342 -8.89 -10.35 3.85
C ALA A 342 -7.79 -10.54 4.90
N LYS A 343 -7.31 -11.78 5.07
CA LYS A 343 -6.22 -12.11 5.99
C LYS A 343 -4.85 -11.72 5.43
N LEU A 344 -4.60 -12.00 4.15
CA LEU A 344 -3.35 -11.66 3.47
C LEU A 344 -3.66 -10.82 2.22
N ILE A 345 -3.13 -9.61 2.18
CA ILE A 345 -3.36 -8.64 1.12
C ILE A 345 -2.02 -8.27 0.50
N ILE A 346 -1.91 -8.33 -0.82
CA ILE A 346 -0.76 -7.82 -1.58
C ILE A 346 -1.24 -6.63 -2.41
N THR A 347 -0.61 -5.48 -2.21
CA THR A 347 -1.03 -4.23 -2.84
C THR A 347 0.15 -3.34 -3.22
N THR A 348 -0.12 -2.25 -3.97
CA THR A 348 0.91 -1.25 -4.28
C THR A 348 1.00 -0.15 -3.22
N SER A 349 2.18 0.48 -3.10
CA SER A 349 2.35 1.68 -2.26
C SER A 349 1.35 2.79 -2.63
N VAL A 350 1.04 2.94 -3.93
CA VAL A 350 0.07 3.93 -4.40
C VAL A 350 -1.33 3.62 -3.87
N GLN A 351 -1.82 2.38 -4.02
CA GLN A 351 -3.14 1.97 -3.51
C GLN A 351 -3.21 2.08 -1.99
N PHE A 352 -2.14 1.67 -1.28
CA PHE A 352 -2.08 1.77 0.16
C PHE A 352 -2.25 3.21 0.63
N PHE A 353 -1.40 4.13 0.17
CA PHE A 353 -1.44 5.52 0.63
C PHE A 353 -2.65 6.30 0.09
N GLN A 354 -3.16 5.99 -1.10
CA GLN A 354 -4.44 6.55 -1.57
C GLN A 354 -5.60 6.17 -0.66
N SER A 355 -5.60 4.97 -0.10
CA SER A 355 -6.62 4.53 0.86
C SER A 355 -6.59 5.31 2.18
N LEU A 356 -5.49 6.03 2.48
CA LEU A 356 -5.34 6.86 3.68
C LEU A 356 -5.69 8.33 3.45
N TYR A 357 -5.46 8.84 2.22
CA TYR A 357 -5.49 10.28 1.95
C TYR A 357 -6.60 10.72 0.99
N HIS A 358 -7.40 9.78 0.48
CA HIS A 358 -8.50 10.11 -0.42
C HIS A 358 -9.68 10.74 0.35
N TYR A 359 -10.57 11.44 -0.36
CA TYR A 359 -11.79 12.01 0.21
C TYR A 359 -13.04 11.14 -0.02
N LYS A 360 -13.05 10.29 -1.07
CA LYS A 360 -14.20 9.44 -1.42
C LYS A 360 -14.30 8.21 -0.52
N GLY A 361 -15.53 7.90 -0.07
CA GLY A 361 -15.83 6.72 0.75
C GLY A 361 -15.34 5.42 0.11
N SER A 362 -15.57 5.20 -1.19
CA SER A 362 -15.12 4.00 -1.91
C SER A 362 -13.61 3.71 -1.83
N ARG A 363 -12.78 4.72 -1.55
CA ARG A 363 -11.35 4.54 -1.33
C ARG A 363 -10.99 4.43 0.15
N LEU A 364 -11.66 5.23 0.99
CA LEU A 364 -11.38 5.29 2.43
C LEU A 364 -11.93 4.11 3.23
N ARG A 365 -12.91 3.35 2.73
CA ARG A 365 -13.48 2.17 3.40
C ARG A 365 -12.46 1.14 3.87
N LYS A 366 -11.24 1.18 3.32
CA LYS A 366 -10.13 0.28 3.68
C LYS A 366 -9.39 0.68 4.96
N LEU A 367 -9.46 1.96 5.35
CA LEU A 367 -8.60 2.52 6.39
C LEU A 367 -8.81 1.85 7.76
N HIS A 368 -10.06 1.58 8.16
CA HIS A 368 -10.35 0.93 9.43
C HIS A 368 -9.77 -0.50 9.50
N ASN A 369 -9.68 -1.19 8.36
CA ASN A 369 -9.12 -2.53 8.26
C ASN A 369 -7.57 -2.56 8.32
N LEU A 370 -6.91 -1.41 8.48
CA LEU A 370 -5.49 -1.36 8.84
C LEU A 370 -5.26 -1.59 10.34
N ALA A 371 -6.31 -1.54 11.18
CA ALA A 371 -6.18 -1.82 12.60
C ALA A 371 -5.83 -3.30 12.85
N ASP A 372 -5.02 -3.55 13.89
CA ASP A 372 -4.55 -4.88 14.27
C ASP A 372 -3.86 -5.65 13.11
N SER A 373 -3.07 -4.97 12.29
CA SER A 373 -2.40 -5.55 11.12
C SER A 373 -0.89 -5.58 11.27
N VAL A 374 -0.23 -6.50 10.54
CA VAL A 374 1.20 -6.40 10.23
C VAL A 374 1.35 -5.89 8.80
N ILE A 375 2.02 -4.76 8.63
CA ILE A 375 2.16 -4.09 7.34
C ILE A 375 3.62 -4.12 6.92
N ILE A 376 3.90 -4.80 5.82
CA ILE A 376 5.24 -4.93 5.25
C ILE A 376 5.38 -3.92 4.12
N PHE A 377 6.33 -3.02 4.19
CA PHE A 377 6.66 -2.06 3.13
C PHE A 377 7.94 -2.50 2.43
N ASP A 378 7.80 -3.09 1.25
CA ASP A 378 8.96 -3.50 0.47
C ASP A 378 9.53 -2.32 -0.32
N GLU A 379 10.86 -2.24 -0.35
CA GLU A 379 11.65 -1.19 -1.02
C GLU A 379 11.15 0.23 -0.70
N ILE A 380 10.99 0.56 0.59
CA ILE A 380 10.45 1.84 1.08
C ILE A 380 11.18 3.07 0.51
N HIS A 381 12.45 2.92 0.14
CA HIS A 381 13.26 3.98 -0.46
C HIS A 381 12.76 4.45 -1.84
N LEU A 382 11.87 3.69 -2.48
CA LEU A 382 11.25 4.07 -3.76
C LEU A 382 10.06 5.02 -3.60
N LEU A 383 9.64 5.33 -2.39
CA LEU A 383 8.62 6.37 -2.19
C LEU A 383 9.14 7.74 -2.69
N PRO A 384 8.34 8.47 -3.50
CA PRO A 384 8.74 9.79 -3.97
C PRO A 384 9.01 10.75 -2.80
N ILE A 385 10.13 11.47 -2.85
CA ILE A 385 10.62 12.33 -1.76
C ILE A 385 9.53 13.31 -1.29
N LYS A 386 8.78 13.91 -2.21
CA LYS A 386 7.72 14.88 -1.87
C LYS A 386 6.57 14.28 -1.06
N TYR A 387 6.37 12.97 -1.13
CA TYR A 387 5.33 12.24 -0.39
C TYR A 387 5.87 11.45 0.80
N LEU A 388 7.19 11.35 0.94
CA LEU A 388 7.81 10.53 1.97
C LEU A 388 7.36 10.95 3.38
N GLN A 389 7.42 12.24 3.70
CA GLN A 389 7.03 12.76 5.01
C GLN A 389 5.55 12.45 5.38
N PRO A 390 4.53 12.76 4.55
CA PRO A 390 3.17 12.38 4.87
C PRO A 390 2.97 10.86 4.94
N CYS A 391 3.62 10.07 4.09
CA CYS A 391 3.53 8.61 4.15
C CYS A 391 4.06 8.05 5.47
N ILE A 392 5.24 8.45 5.91
CA ILE A 392 5.83 8.00 7.18
C ILE A 392 4.99 8.47 8.38
N ARG A 393 4.48 9.72 8.37
CA ARG A 393 3.56 10.20 9.40
C ARG A 393 2.31 9.33 9.50
N ALA A 394 1.69 8.98 8.37
CA ALA A 394 0.51 8.11 8.36
C ALA A 394 0.82 6.72 8.95
N VAL A 395 1.97 6.14 8.62
CA VAL A 395 2.41 4.87 9.25
C VAL A 395 2.57 5.05 10.76
N GLY A 396 3.12 6.17 11.23
CA GLY A 396 3.21 6.48 12.66
C GLY A 396 1.85 6.51 13.35
N TYR A 397 0.84 7.10 12.72
CA TYR A 397 -0.52 7.07 13.28
C TYR A 397 -1.12 5.66 13.31
N ILE A 398 -0.91 4.87 12.25
CA ILE A 398 -1.40 3.50 12.16
C ILE A 398 -0.74 2.62 13.25
N THR A 399 0.57 2.71 13.42
CA THR A 399 1.27 1.91 14.44
C THR A 399 0.92 2.35 15.86
N LYS A 400 0.79 3.65 16.08
CA LYS A 400 0.51 4.21 17.41
C LYS A 400 -0.94 4.03 17.84
N TYR A 401 -1.90 4.32 16.97
CA TYR A 401 -3.31 4.40 17.35
C TYR A 401 -4.14 3.17 16.94
N LEU A 402 -3.71 2.45 15.89
CA LEU A 402 -4.44 1.29 15.37
C LEU A 402 -3.80 -0.05 15.74
N ARG A 403 -2.85 -0.06 16.68
CA ARG A 403 -2.18 -1.28 17.18
C ARG A 403 -1.56 -2.15 16.08
N SER A 404 -1.07 -1.54 15.02
CA SER A 404 -0.46 -2.26 13.90
C SER A 404 1.06 -2.25 13.98
N THR A 405 1.70 -3.21 13.34
CA THR A 405 3.16 -3.28 13.25
C THR A 405 3.57 -2.97 11.81
N ALA A 406 4.56 -2.12 11.63
CA ALA A 406 5.15 -1.78 10.33
C ALA A 406 6.54 -2.39 10.20
N ILE A 407 6.79 -3.16 9.14
CA ILE A 407 8.10 -3.73 8.81
C ILE A 407 8.58 -3.08 7.52
N PHE A 408 9.67 -2.32 7.59
CA PHE A 408 10.26 -1.66 6.43
C PHE A 408 11.40 -2.50 5.86
N LEU A 409 11.29 -2.87 4.59
CA LEU A 409 12.32 -3.64 3.89
C LEU A 409 13.11 -2.75 2.93
N SER A 410 14.40 -2.94 2.89
CA SER A 410 15.25 -2.42 1.82
C SER A 410 16.58 -3.17 1.78
N ALA A 411 17.18 -3.24 0.59
CA ALA A 411 18.60 -3.63 0.46
C ALA A 411 19.53 -2.43 0.66
N THR A 412 19.01 -1.23 0.44
CA THR A 412 19.73 0.05 0.45
C THR A 412 18.95 1.06 1.28
N MET A 413 18.79 0.78 2.58
CA MET A 413 18.03 1.65 3.47
C MET A 413 18.74 3.01 3.60
N PRO A 414 18.12 4.10 3.16
CA PRO A 414 18.65 5.44 3.43
C PRO A 414 18.64 5.74 4.93
N ASP A 415 19.44 6.72 5.33
CA ASP A 415 19.37 7.20 6.72
C ASP A 415 18.10 8.01 6.95
N TYR A 416 17.06 7.33 7.38
CA TYR A 416 15.78 7.92 7.76
C TYR A 416 15.65 8.18 9.27
N THR A 417 16.72 8.07 10.04
CA THR A 417 16.70 8.17 11.51
C THR A 417 16.00 9.44 11.99
N GLY A 418 16.32 10.60 11.41
CA GLY A 418 15.66 11.85 11.77
C GLY A 418 14.18 11.92 11.41
N LEU A 419 13.78 11.32 10.28
CA LEU A 419 12.39 11.27 9.84
C LEU A 419 11.59 10.28 10.69
N PHE A 420 12.16 9.10 10.94
CA PHE A 420 11.54 8.06 11.74
C PHE A 420 11.41 8.50 13.20
N GLY A 421 12.46 9.05 13.80
CA GLY A 421 12.41 9.60 15.15
C GLY A 421 11.31 10.66 15.34
N ARG A 422 11.05 11.46 14.29
CA ARG A 422 10.00 12.48 14.34
C ARG A 422 8.58 11.90 14.29
N TYR A 423 8.31 10.90 13.47
CA TYR A 423 6.95 10.42 13.17
C TYR A 423 6.62 9.03 13.68
N LEU A 424 7.62 8.18 13.86
CA LEU A 424 7.45 6.81 14.34
C LEU A 424 7.91 6.64 15.80
N GLY A 425 8.54 7.67 16.37
CA GLY A 425 9.22 7.60 17.67
C GLY A 425 10.63 7.03 17.54
N ASN A 426 11.39 7.07 18.64
CA ASN A 426 12.76 6.55 18.66
C ASN A 426 12.82 5.04 18.98
N ASP A 427 11.68 4.41 19.19
CA ASP A 427 11.58 3.00 19.54
C ASP A 427 11.29 2.15 18.29
N PHE A 428 12.24 2.12 17.36
CA PHE A 428 12.20 1.22 16.22
C PHE A 428 13.32 0.18 16.32
N THR A 429 13.01 -1.05 15.94
CA THR A 429 13.94 -2.19 16.03
C THR A 429 14.67 -2.42 14.72
N GLN A 430 16.00 -2.37 14.75
CA GLN A 430 16.84 -2.86 13.65
C GLN A 430 16.90 -4.38 13.72
N LEU A 431 16.38 -5.07 12.70
CA LEU A 431 16.36 -6.53 12.68
C LEU A 431 17.69 -7.15 12.21
N ILE A 432 18.58 -6.32 11.66
CA ILE A 432 19.95 -6.72 11.32
C ILE A 432 20.90 -5.70 11.96
N THR A 433 21.66 -6.15 12.93
CA THR A 433 22.69 -5.35 13.64
C THR A 433 24.11 -5.80 13.27
N ASP A 434 24.32 -7.11 13.06
CA ASP A 434 25.58 -7.64 12.55
C ASP A 434 25.54 -7.74 11.02
N LYS A 435 26.40 -6.99 10.36
CA LYS A 435 26.55 -6.91 8.90
C LYS A 435 27.75 -7.69 8.36
N THR A 436 28.39 -8.53 9.17
CA THR A 436 29.60 -9.30 8.79
C THR A 436 29.37 -10.08 7.50
N HIS A 437 28.16 -10.68 7.34
CA HIS A 437 27.80 -11.47 6.18
C HIS A 437 27.37 -10.67 4.94
N PHE A 438 27.31 -9.34 4.99
CA PHE A 438 26.92 -8.54 3.81
C PHE A 438 27.94 -8.67 2.67
N ALA A 439 29.23 -8.78 2.99
CA ALA A 439 30.26 -8.98 2.00
C ALA A 439 30.12 -10.28 1.20
N ASP A 440 29.47 -11.30 1.76
CA ASP A 440 29.26 -12.59 1.10
C ASP A 440 28.24 -12.50 -0.05
N PHE A 441 27.43 -11.44 -0.10
CA PHE A 441 26.50 -11.14 -1.17
C PHE A 441 27.08 -10.26 -2.29
N LYS A 442 28.37 -9.92 -2.22
CA LYS A 442 29.06 -9.20 -3.29
C LYS A 442 29.26 -10.13 -4.49
N LYS A 443 28.48 -9.92 -5.55
CA LYS A 443 28.38 -10.83 -6.69
C LYS A 443 28.95 -10.29 -7.99
N CYS A 444 29.22 -8.99 -8.07
CA CYS A 444 29.70 -8.32 -9.27
C CYS A 444 30.69 -7.20 -8.93
N GLN A 445 31.45 -6.79 -9.94
CA GLN A 445 32.30 -5.60 -9.89
C GLN A 445 31.57 -4.44 -10.57
N TYR A 446 31.75 -3.22 -10.05
CA TYR A 446 31.26 -2.00 -10.68
C TYR A 446 32.40 -1.28 -11.39
N ILE A 447 32.20 -0.97 -12.68
CA ILE A 447 33.20 -0.33 -13.55
C ILE A 447 32.55 0.91 -14.16
N ASP A 448 33.15 2.07 -13.92
CA ASP A 448 32.70 3.32 -14.54
C ASP A 448 33.37 3.48 -15.92
N LEU A 449 32.56 3.57 -16.97
CA LEU A 449 33.00 3.83 -18.35
C LEU A 449 33.09 5.33 -18.65
N GLY A 450 32.61 6.18 -17.73
CA GLY A 450 32.50 7.61 -17.95
C GLY A 450 31.54 7.96 -19.09
N LYS A 451 31.82 9.07 -19.79
CA LYS A 451 31.05 9.45 -20.98
C LYS A 451 31.37 8.53 -22.15
N THR A 452 30.33 8.00 -22.78
CA THR A 452 30.49 7.06 -23.91
C THR A 452 29.23 7.01 -24.78
N SER A 453 29.38 6.66 -26.05
CA SER A 453 28.26 6.52 -26.98
C SER A 453 27.52 5.17 -26.80
N PHE A 454 26.28 5.11 -27.24
CA PHE A 454 25.51 3.87 -27.24
C PHE A 454 26.13 2.79 -28.13
N GLU A 455 26.80 3.15 -29.23
CA GLU A 455 27.50 2.20 -30.10
C GLU A 455 28.60 1.46 -29.33
N ASN A 456 29.38 2.19 -28.52
CA ASN A 456 30.43 1.58 -27.68
C ASN A 456 29.84 0.67 -26.61
N VAL A 457 28.72 1.07 -26.00
CA VAL A 457 28.01 0.22 -25.02
C VAL A 457 27.50 -1.07 -25.67
N VAL A 458 26.88 -0.97 -26.85
CA VAL A 458 26.39 -2.13 -27.61
C VAL A 458 27.52 -3.05 -28.03
N MET A 459 28.64 -2.49 -28.53
CA MET A 459 29.81 -3.26 -28.90
C MET A 459 30.34 -4.05 -27.68
N LYS A 460 30.50 -3.39 -26.54
CA LYS A 460 30.99 -4.05 -25.32
C LYS A 460 29.97 -5.07 -24.79
N ALA A 461 28.68 -4.81 -24.87
CA ALA A 461 27.64 -5.78 -24.47
C ALA A 461 27.66 -7.06 -25.31
N SER A 462 28.05 -6.97 -26.58
CA SER A 462 28.15 -8.12 -27.49
C SER A 462 29.31 -9.08 -27.16
N GLU A 463 30.23 -8.69 -26.28
CA GLU A 463 31.34 -9.54 -25.83
C GLU A 463 30.87 -10.67 -24.91
N SER A 464 29.80 -10.47 -24.16
CA SER A 464 29.27 -11.39 -23.15
C SER A 464 28.19 -12.32 -23.71
N MET A 465 28.01 -13.50 -23.08
CA MET A 465 26.94 -14.45 -23.45
C MET A 465 25.56 -13.90 -23.14
N SER A 466 25.43 -13.14 -22.05
CA SER A 466 24.17 -12.46 -21.71
C SER A 466 24.44 -11.07 -21.17
N SER A 467 23.77 -10.07 -21.74
CA SER A 467 23.93 -8.66 -21.39
C SER A 467 22.60 -7.96 -21.20
N LEU A 468 22.51 -7.12 -20.18
CA LEU A 468 21.37 -6.25 -19.92
C LEU A 468 21.81 -4.80 -20.00
N ILE A 469 21.19 -4.00 -20.87
CA ILE A 469 21.44 -2.56 -21.00
C ILE A 469 20.22 -1.82 -20.42
N ILE A 470 20.42 -1.03 -19.38
CA ILE A 470 19.37 -0.24 -18.73
C ILE A 470 19.63 1.23 -18.98
N VAL A 471 18.69 1.89 -19.64
CA VAL A 471 18.74 3.31 -20.00
C VAL A 471 17.64 4.10 -19.29
N ASN A 472 17.76 5.42 -19.27
CA ASN A 472 16.90 6.29 -18.47
C ASN A 472 15.56 6.59 -19.14
N THR A 473 15.50 6.58 -20.46
CA THR A 473 14.29 6.91 -21.21
C THR A 473 13.85 5.80 -22.17
N ARG A 474 12.57 5.81 -22.53
CA ARG A 474 11.99 4.88 -23.51
C ARG A 474 12.53 5.13 -24.92
N ALA A 475 12.87 6.38 -25.25
CA ALA A 475 13.44 6.75 -26.53
C ALA A 475 14.86 6.17 -26.69
N GLU A 476 15.69 6.27 -25.67
CA GLU A 476 17.02 5.66 -25.60
C GLU A 476 16.95 4.14 -25.71
N ALA A 477 16.02 3.51 -24.99
CA ALA A 477 15.82 2.06 -25.08
C ALA A 477 15.47 1.63 -26.53
N GLN A 478 14.67 2.42 -27.25
CA GLN A 478 14.32 2.18 -28.63
C GLN A 478 15.51 2.39 -29.58
N GLN A 479 16.33 3.43 -29.34
CA GLN A 479 17.54 3.71 -30.10
C GLN A 479 18.55 2.58 -29.94
N VAL A 480 18.86 2.19 -28.71
CA VAL A 480 19.79 1.09 -28.42
C VAL A 480 19.28 -0.22 -29.02
N TYR A 481 17.98 -0.52 -28.89
CA TYR A 481 17.40 -1.75 -29.48
C TYR A 481 17.62 -1.86 -30.99
N LYS A 482 17.53 -0.75 -31.73
CA LYS A 482 17.78 -0.74 -33.19
C LYS A 482 19.24 -1.08 -33.53
N MET A 483 20.19 -0.72 -32.66
CA MET A 483 21.63 -0.98 -32.86
C MET A 483 22.01 -2.42 -32.55
N LEU A 484 21.23 -3.14 -31.71
CA LEU A 484 21.51 -4.52 -31.36
C LEU A 484 21.36 -5.47 -32.52
N SER A 485 22.17 -6.54 -32.53
CA SER A 485 22.12 -7.68 -33.48
C SER A 485 21.95 -8.99 -32.70
N GLY A 486 21.63 -10.08 -33.39
CA GLY A 486 21.43 -11.40 -32.77
C GLY A 486 20.12 -11.52 -31.99
N VAL A 487 20.11 -12.39 -30.99
CA VAL A 487 18.93 -12.56 -30.11
C VAL A 487 18.82 -11.36 -29.17
N LYS A 488 17.75 -10.62 -29.34
CA LYS A 488 17.53 -9.36 -28.61
C LYS A 488 16.09 -9.19 -28.17
N TYR A 489 15.91 -8.59 -26.99
CA TYR A 489 14.59 -8.20 -26.48
C TYR A 489 14.60 -6.76 -25.97
N HIS A 490 13.42 -6.15 -26.00
CA HIS A 490 13.15 -4.81 -25.47
C HIS A 490 12.09 -4.88 -24.39
N LEU A 491 12.30 -4.18 -23.27
CA LEU A 491 11.33 -4.07 -22.18
C LEU A 491 11.14 -2.60 -21.78
N SER A 492 9.92 -2.12 -21.89
CA SER A 492 9.54 -0.79 -21.41
C SER A 492 8.06 -0.71 -21.10
N THR A 493 7.64 0.39 -20.47
CA THR A 493 6.23 0.67 -20.17
C THR A 493 5.37 0.98 -21.40
N TYR A 494 5.93 1.00 -22.63
CA TYR A 494 5.14 1.04 -23.86
C TYR A 494 4.48 -0.30 -24.20
N MET A 495 4.93 -1.38 -23.58
CA MET A 495 4.36 -2.71 -23.82
C MET A 495 3.11 -2.91 -22.97
N ILE A 496 2.08 -3.50 -23.57
CA ILE A 496 0.92 -3.97 -22.80
C ILE A 496 1.35 -5.10 -21.86
N PRO A 497 0.67 -5.28 -20.71
CA PRO A 497 1.07 -6.24 -19.67
C PRO A 497 1.27 -7.66 -20.18
N GLU A 498 0.35 -8.18 -21.00
CA GLU A 498 0.40 -9.54 -21.53
C GLU A 498 1.63 -9.76 -22.42
N HIS A 499 1.92 -8.81 -23.32
CA HIS A 499 3.10 -8.89 -24.18
C HIS A 499 4.38 -8.81 -23.37
N ARG A 500 4.43 -7.92 -22.37
CA ARG A 500 5.57 -7.79 -21.46
C ARG A 500 5.83 -9.09 -20.70
N SER A 501 4.80 -9.71 -20.13
CA SER A 501 4.90 -11.00 -19.43
C SER A 501 5.40 -12.12 -20.36
N ALA A 502 4.91 -12.16 -21.60
CA ALA A 502 5.37 -13.13 -22.60
C ALA A 502 6.86 -12.95 -22.93
N VAL A 503 7.32 -11.70 -23.08
CA VAL A 503 8.74 -11.39 -23.36
C VAL A 503 9.61 -11.75 -22.16
N ILE A 504 9.18 -11.42 -20.92
CA ILE A 504 9.90 -11.79 -19.70
C ILE A 504 10.07 -13.32 -19.61
N LYS A 505 9.03 -14.11 -19.93
CA LYS A 505 9.11 -15.58 -19.94
C LYS A 505 10.15 -16.07 -20.97
N LYS A 506 10.18 -15.48 -22.18
CA LYS A 506 11.17 -15.84 -23.21
C LYS A 506 12.60 -15.52 -22.78
N ILE A 507 12.83 -14.35 -22.17
CA ILE A 507 14.14 -13.95 -21.65
C ILE A 507 14.60 -14.94 -20.56
N ARG A 508 13.73 -15.27 -19.61
CA ARG A 508 14.04 -16.25 -18.54
C ARG A 508 14.42 -17.60 -19.11
N GLN A 509 13.67 -18.09 -20.09
CA GLN A 509 13.97 -19.38 -20.72
C GLN A 509 15.34 -19.32 -21.42
N HIS A 510 15.64 -18.28 -22.18
CA HIS A 510 16.92 -18.15 -22.88
C HIS A 510 18.11 -18.03 -21.91
N LEU A 511 17.95 -17.26 -20.82
CA LEU A 511 18.97 -17.16 -19.76
C LEU A 511 19.23 -18.54 -19.09
N LYS A 512 18.18 -19.32 -18.89
CA LYS A 512 18.27 -20.70 -18.39
C LYS A 512 19.00 -21.60 -19.39
N ASP A 513 18.64 -21.53 -20.67
CA ASP A 513 19.27 -22.33 -21.72
C ASP A 513 20.78 -22.04 -21.84
N ILE A 514 21.19 -20.76 -21.67
CA ILE A 514 22.60 -20.37 -21.58
C ILE A 514 23.26 -20.98 -20.32
N ALA A 515 22.60 -20.88 -19.16
CA ALA A 515 23.14 -21.40 -17.88
C ALA A 515 23.30 -22.93 -17.90
N ASP A 516 22.38 -23.64 -18.54
CA ASP A 516 22.38 -25.10 -18.68
C ASP A 516 23.25 -25.58 -19.88
N ASN A 517 23.94 -24.67 -20.59
CA ASN A 517 24.74 -24.94 -21.81
C ASN A 517 23.93 -25.62 -22.92
N VAL A 518 22.66 -25.26 -23.06
CA VAL A 518 21.76 -25.75 -24.11
C VAL A 518 21.93 -24.93 -25.39
N THR A 519 22.35 -23.65 -25.29
CA THR A 519 22.57 -22.75 -26.42
C THR A 519 23.84 -21.93 -26.27
N ASP A 520 24.50 -21.66 -27.41
CA ASP A 520 25.64 -20.73 -27.54
C ASP A 520 25.18 -19.36 -28.12
N GLU A 521 23.88 -19.16 -28.30
CA GLU A 521 23.35 -17.89 -28.82
C GLU A 521 23.41 -16.80 -27.75
N LYS A 522 24.12 -15.72 -28.07
CA LYS A 522 24.24 -14.56 -27.18
C LYS A 522 22.91 -13.82 -27.06
N LEU A 523 22.56 -13.42 -25.83
CA LEU A 523 21.36 -12.67 -25.54
C LEU A 523 21.69 -11.24 -25.10
N THR A 524 21.09 -10.24 -25.75
CA THR A 524 21.14 -8.85 -25.28
C THR A 524 19.73 -8.31 -25.03
N VAL A 525 19.49 -7.82 -23.83
CA VAL A 525 18.22 -7.19 -23.46
C VAL A 525 18.45 -5.71 -23.22
N VAL A 526 17.61 -4.85 -23.81
CA VAL A 526 17.57 -3.43 -23.48
C VAL A 526 16.27 -3.09 -22.73
N SER A 527 16.39 -2.31 -21.69
CA SER A 527 15.23 -1.93 -20.87
C SER A 527 15.37 -0.53 -20.30
N THR A 528 14.25 0.04 -19.87
CA THR A 528 14.24 1.14 -18.92
C THR A 528 14.38 0.60 -17.48
N SER A 529 14.32 1.45 -16.47
CA SER A 529 14.33 1.06 -15.04
C SER A 529 13.29 0.00 -14.64
N LEU A 530 12.40 -0.38 -15.56
CA LEU A 530 11.37 -1.43 -15.35
C LEU A 530 11.94 -2.76 -14.82
N VAL A 531 13.18 -3.10 -15.19
CA VAL A 531 13.83 -4.38 -14.78
C VAL A 531 14.64 -4.27 -13.49
N GLU A 532 14.82 -3.07 -12.95
CA GLU A 532 15.55 -2.85 -11.71
C GLU A 532 14.84 -3.48 -10.51
N ALA A 533 13.51 -3.49 -10.54
CA ALA A 533 12.70 -4.17 -9.54
C ALA A 533 11.72 -5.15 -10.19
N GLY A 534 11.43 -6.25 -9.52
CA GLY A 534 10.34 -7.16 -9.88
C GLY A 534 10.57 -8.15 -11.00
N VAL A 535 11.77 -8.29 -11.48
CA VAL A 535 12.08 -9.31 -12.49
C VAL A 535 13.30 -10.13 -12.07
N ASP A 536 13.14 -11.45 -12.06
CA ASP A 536 14.23 -12.39 -11.73
C ASP A 536 15.06 -12.69 -12.97
N PHE A 537 16.02 -11.82 -13.24
CA PHE A 537 17.02 -12.03 -14.28
C PHE A 537 18.40 -12.24 -13.66
N ASP A 538 19.21 -13.09 -14.30
CA ASP A 538 20.61 -13.31 -13.96
C ASP A 538 21.49 -13.19 -15.20
N PHE A 539 21.97 -11.99 -15.48
CA PHE A 539 22.86 -11.70 -16.60
C PHE A 539 24.33 -11.79 -16.20
N GLN A 540 25.21 -12.12 -17.14
CA GLN A 540 26.66 -12.08 -16.96
C GLN A 540 27.13 -10.64 -16.80
N THR A 541 26.65 -9.72 -17.65
CA THR A 541 27.00 -8.31 -17.59
C THR A 541 25.76 -7.43 -17.60
N VAL A 542 25.85 -6.32 -16.86
CA VAL A 542 24.80 -5.29 -16.82
C VAL A 542 25.43 -3.94 -17.15
N PHE A 543 24.81 -3.21 -18.05
CA PHE A 543 25.16 -1.83 -18.38
C PHE A 543 24.06 -0.93 -17.82
N ARG A 544 24.41 0.04 -16.99
CA ARG A 544 23.47 1.00 -16.42
C ARG A 544 23.88 2.41 -16.76
N GLU A 545 23.03 3.09 -17.50
CA GLU A 545 23.19 4.52 -17.73
C GLU A 545 23.14 5.26 -16.40
N LEU A 546 23.95 6.29 -16.24
CA LEU A 546 24.14 7.03 -14.99
C LEU A 546 22.81 7.55 -14.43
N ALA A 547 22.47 7.16 -13.20
CA ALA A 547 21.24 7.46 -12.50
C ALA A 547 21.51 7.63 -11.00
N GLY A 548 20.48 7.58 -10.16
CA GLY A 548 20.64 7.52 -8.71
C GLY A 548 21.40 6.26 -8.25
N LEU A 549 22.11 6.35 -7.15
CA LEU A 549 22.89 5.24 -6.60
C LEU A 549 22.03 4.01 -6.30
N ASP A 550 20.82 4.23 -5.81
CA ASP A 550 19.79 3.20 -5.59
C ASP A 550 19.49 2.39 -6.85
N SER A 551 19.32 3.07 -7.97
CA SER A 551 19.04 2.48 -9.28
C SER A 551 20.25 1.65 -9.79
N ILE A 552 21.47 2.17 -9.61
CA ILE A 552 22.71 1.45 -9.96
C ILE A 552 22.85 0.16 -9.15
N LEU A 553 22.58 0.20 -7.86
CA LEU A 553 22.65 -0.97 -7.00
C LEU A 553 21.56 -2.01 -7.33
N GLN A 554 20.34 -1.57 -7.68
CA GLN A 554 19.27 -2.45 -8.14
C GLN A 554 19.61 -3.12 -9.47
N ALA A 555 20.21 -2.38 -10.41
CA ALA A 555 20.74 -2.93 -11.65
C ALA A 555 21.79 -4.00 -11.38
N GLY A 556 22.69 -3.77 -10.40
CA GLY A 556 23.66 -4.76 -9.95
C GLY A 556 23.03 -6.04 -9.40
N GLY A 557 21.85 -5.95 -8.82
CA GLY A 557 21.05 -7.10 -8.38
C GLY A 557 20.58 -8.03 -9.53
N ARG A 558 20.78 -7.63 -10.79
CA ARG A 558 20.50 -8.41 -12.00
C ARG A 558 21.75 -9.02 -12.64
N CYS A 559 22.92 -8.71 -12.08
CA CYS A 559 24.21 -9.21 -12.52
C CYS A 559 24.68 -10.33 -11.59
N ASN A 560 24.96 -11.51 -12.16
CA ASN A 560 25.47 -12.66 -11.39
C ASN A 560 24.64 -12.93 -10.11
N ARG A 561 23.32 -12.88 -10.24
CA ARG A 561 22.38 -12.91 -9.12
C ARG A 561 22.54 -14.11 -8.21
N GLU A 562 22.82 -15.27 -8.78
CA GLU A 562 23.06 -16.51 -8.02
C GLU A 562 24.48 -16.64 -7.48
N GLY A 563 25.39 -15.74 -7.87
CA GLY A 563 26.79 -15.76 -7.44
C GLY A 563 27.58 -16.96 -7.99
N SER A 564 27.10 -17.55 -9.08
CA SER A 564 27.70 -18.74 -9.69
C SER A 564 28.92 -18.43 -10.57
N ARG A 565 29.11 -17.16 -10.95
CA ARG A 565 30.17 -16.69 -11.85
C ARG A 565 31.18 -15.83 -11.10
N SER A 566 32.44 -15.88 -11.53
CA SER A 566 33.52 -15.04 -10.97
C SER A 566 33.70 -13.70 -11.71
N ASP A 567 33.06 -13.53 -12.88
CA ASP A 567 33.26 -12.45 -13.85
C ASP A 567 32.07 -11.49 -14.00
N GLY A 568 31.13 -11.50 -13.07
CA GLY A 568 29.98 -10.60 -13.09
C GLY A 568 30.41 -9.12 -13.03
N CYS A 569 30.04 -8.33 -14.04
CA CYS A 569 30.38 -6.92 -14.14
C CYS A 569 29.17 -6.03 -14.36
N VAL A 570 29.10 -4.91 -13.62
CA VAL A 570 28.15 -3.82 -13.84
C VAL A 570 28.92 -2.62 -14.37
N TYR A 571 28.64 -2.24 -15.61
CA TYR A 571 29.22 -1.09 -16.26
C TYR A 571 28.29 0.12 -16.10
N ILE A 572 28.81 1.20 -15.52
CA ILE A 572 28.10 2.48 -15.38
C ILE A 572 28.59 3.38 -16.53
N PHE A 573 27.68 4.04 -17.25
CA PHE A 573 28.03 4.92 -18.34
C PHE A 573 27.16 6.18 -18.36
N ASP A 574 27.71 7.28 -18.85
CA ASP A 574 27.00 8.53 -19.11
C ASP A 574 26.91 8.72 -20.65
N ALA A 575 25.67 8.75 -21.20
CA ALA A 575 25.47 8.82 -22.64
C ALA A 575 25.83 10.21 -23.17
N ASP A 576 26.71 10.27 -24.20
CA ASP A 576 27.32 11.52 -24.70
C ASP A 576 26.34 12.46 -25.42
N ASP A 577 25.22 11.98 -25.98
CA ASP A 577 24.50 12.66 -27.07
C ASP A 577 23.09 13.14 -26.73
N ILE A 578 22.62 13.09 -25.49
CA ILE A 578 21.23 13.41 -25.19
C ILE A 578 21.11 14.54 -24.15
N PRO A 579 20.48 15.68 -24.54
CA PRO A 579 20.12 16.69 -23.54
C PRO A 579 19.12 16.08 -22.57
N HIS A 580 19.53 15.88 -21.32
CA HIS A 580 18.62 15.45 -20.27
C HIS A 580 17.50 16.49 -20.12
N LYS A 581 16.26 16.10 -20.31
CA LYS A 581 15.11 16.92 -19.94
C LYS A 581 15.06 16.96 -18.41
N ASN A 582 15.07 18.17 -17.86
CA ASN A 582 14.98 18.43 -16.41
C ASN A 582 13.77 17.73 -15.77
N ASP A 583 13.99 16.53 -15.27
CA ASP A 583 13.12 15.93 -14.26
C ASP A 583 13.81 16.16 -12.90
N GLY A 584 13.35 17.14 -12.13
CA GLY A 584 14.05 17.68 -10.97
C GLY A 584 14.49 16.62 -9.94
N ASP A 585 13.73 15.58 -9.71
CA ASP A 585 14.08 14.48 -8.79
C ASP A 585 15.15 13.55 -9.39
N PHE A 586 15.05 13.23 -10.68
CA PHE A 586 16.02 12.37 -11.38
C PHE A 586 17.38 13.05 -11.45
N ASP A 587 17.43 14.30 -11.91
CA ASP A 587 18.67 15.08 -12.01
C ASP A 587 19.33 15.29 -10.65
N THR A 588 18.53 15.52 -9.60
CA THR A 588 19.04 15.62 -8.24
C THR A 588 19.73 14.33 -7.78
N ARG A 589 19.11 13.17 -7.98
CA ARG A 589 19.69 11.87 -7.61
C ARG A 589 20.95 11.56 -8.43
N ARG A 590 20.91 11.82 -9.73
CA ARG A 590 22.06 11.67 -10.64
C ARG A 590 23.25 12.55 -10.21
N ASN A 591 23.00 13.83 -9.91
CA ASN A 591 24.04 14.76 -9.49
C ASN A 591 24.64 14.38 -8.11
N ILE A 592 23.83 13.92 -7.16
CA ILE A 592 24.32 13.36 -5.90
C ILE A 592 25.24 12.16 -6.15
N THR A 593 24.88 11.28 -7.09
CA THR A 593 25.73 10.13 -7.47
C THR A 593 27.07 10.60 -8.02
N ILE A 594 27.07 11.59 -8.93
CA ILE A 594 28.30 12.19 -9.47
C ILE A 594 29.16 12.81 -8.34
N ASP A 595 28.54 13.58 -7.45
CA ASP A 595 29.25 14.20 -6.32
C ASP A 595 29.84 13.15 -5.37
N CYS A 596 29.14 12.06 -5.15
CA CYS A 596 29.66 10.91 -4.39
C CYS A 596 30.81 10.23 -5.12
N GLN A 597 30.76 10.11 -6.44
CA GLN A 597 31.87 9.56 -7.25
C GLN A 597 33.13 10.45 -7.19
N VAL A 598 32.97 11.76 -7.33
CA VAL A 598 34.08 12.73 -7.29
C VAL A 598 34.72 12.84 -5.91
N LYS A 599 33.88 12.86 -4.83
CA LYS A 599 34.40 12.96 -3.44
C LYS A 599 34.94 11.64 -2.90
N CYS A 600 34.50 10.54 -3.45
CA CYS A 600 34.96 9.21 -3.13
C CYS A 600 35.66 8.61 -4.36
N ASN A 601 36.95 8.93 -4.59
CA ASN A 601 37.83 8.00 -5.34
C ASN A 601 37.81 6.58 -4.73
N LYS A 602 36.84 6.32 -3.83
CA LYS A 602 36.58 5.17 -2.97
C LYS A 602 35.11 4.70 -2.96
N ILE A 603 34.35 4.89 -4.05
CA ILE A 603 33.07 4.14 -4.19
C ILE A 603 33.31 2.63 -4.06
N ARG A 604 34.54 2.19 -4.33
CA ARG A 604 34.96 0.79 -4.18
C ARG A 604 34.91 0.25 -2.75
N GLU A 605 34.87 1.09 -1.70
CA GLU A 605 34.99 0.62 -0.30
C GLU A 605 33.77 0.94 0.59
N LYS A 606 32.84 1.81 0.18
CA LYS A 606 31.71 2.26 1.02
C LYS A 606 30.32 1.80 0.57
N ILE A 607 30.20 1.14 -0.58
CA ILE A 607 28.91 0.63 -1.08
C ILE A 607 28.61 -0.79 -0.57
N PHE A 608 29.58 -1.39 0.13
CA PHE A 608 29.42 -2.74 0.71
C PHE A 608 29.85 -2.77 2.17
#